data_6fbaab43a41effb06bbf31345e509272
#
_entry.id   6fbaab43a41effb06bbf31345e509272
#
_cell.length_a   1.000
_cell.length_b   1.000
_cell.length_c   1.000
_cell.angle_alpha   90.00
_cell.angle_beta   90.00
_cell.angle_gamma   90.00
#
_symmetry.space_group_name_H-M   'P 1'
#
loop_
_entity.id
_entity.type
_entity.pdbx_description
1 polymer ?
#
loop_
_entity_poly.entity_id
_entity_poly.type
_entity_poly.pdbx_seq_one_letter_code
_entity_poly.pdbx_strand_id
1 'polypeptide(L)'
;MIVNGFIVMGVSGCGKSTVARLLAERLGWDFLDADDFHSSENISKMEAGIPLSDSDRAPWLALLNEKLISTLAAGRHPVLACSALKESYRTKLFHETNGLQLIYLKGSYDLIWSRISQRKGHYMKPEMLRSQFEALEEPVGALVMDIRLAPKEIVDEIIKTSNFNPSSLSSQKPT
;
A
#
# COMPACT_ATOMS: atom_id res chain seq x y z
N MET A 1 -12.03 13.22 -11.18
CA MET A 1 -11.84 13.30 -9.70
C MET A 1 -10.41 13.76 -9.48
N ILE A 2 -10.17 14.75 -8.62
CA ILE A 2 -8.82 15.17 -8.21
C ILE A 2 -8.33 14.17 -7.17
N VAL A 3 -7.09 13.66 -7.35
CA VAL A 3 -6.46 12.72 -6.43
C VAL A 3 -5.82 13.49 -5.28
N ASN A 4 -6.18 13.13 -4.05
CA ASN A 4 -5.70 13.74 -2.81
C ASN A 4 -4.84 12.75 -1.98
N GLY A 5 -4.72 11.52 -2.40
CA GLY A 5 -3.90 10.50 -1.74
C GLY A 5 -3.88 9.19 -2.52
N PHE A 6 -2.97 8.31 -2.13
CA PHE A 6 -2.79 7.01 -2.78
C PHE A 6 -2.81 5.86 -1.77
N ILE A 7 -3.36 4.72 -2.19
CA ILE A 7 -3.16 3.44 -1.52
C ILE A 7 -2.40 2.54 -2.50
N VAL A 8 -1.19 2.13 -2.15
CA VAL A 8 -0.35 1.24 -2.95
C VAL A 8 -0.51 -0.19 -2.42
N MET A 9 -1.17 -1.05 -3.19
CA MET A 9 -1.50 -2.41 -2.80
C MET A 9 -0.75 -3.48 -3.59
N GLY A 10 -0.81 -4.69 -3.08
CA GLY A 10 -0.28 -5.91 -3.70
C GLY A 10 0.24 -6.91 -2.67
N VAL A 11 0.64 -8.09 -3.11
CA VAL A 11 1.16 -9.14 -2.25
C VAL A 11 2.51 -8.75 -1.60
N SER A 12 2.91 -9.44 -0.56
CA SER A 12 4.21 -9.22 0.09
C SER A 12 5.35 -9.40 -0.92
N GLY A 13 6.38 -8.56 -0.84
CA GLY A 13 7.54 -8.61 -1.74
C GLY A 13 7.35 -7.94 -3.10
N CYS A 14 6.14 -7.45 -3.45
CA CYS A 14 5.93 -6.75 -4.73
C CYS A 14 6.54 -5.32 -4.78
N GLY A 15 7.00 -4.76 -3.64
CA GLY A 15 7.66 -3.47 -3.60
C GLY A 15 6.81 -2.29 -3.11
N LYS A 16 5.67 -2.53 -2.45
CA LYS A 16 4.74 -1.49 -1.95
C LYS A 16 5.41 -0.35 -1.20
N SER A 17 6.13 -0.67 -0.12
CA SER A 17 6.77 0.34 0.73
C SER A 17 7.82 1.15 -0.02
N THR A 18 8.55 0.52 -0.94
CA THR A 18 9.54 1.21 -1.79
C THR A 18 8.87 2.19 -2.73
N VAL A 19 7.85 1.74 -3.47
CA VAL A 19 7.13 2.60 -4.44
C VAL A 19 6.37 3.71 -3.71
N ALA A 20 5.66 3.38 -2.63
CA ALA A 20 4.88 4.36 -1.86
C ALA A 20 5.77 5.45 -1.24
N ARG A 21 6.93 5.08 -0.69
CA ARG A 21 7.90 6.03 -0.14
C ARG A 21 8.45 6.95 -1.21
N LEU A 22 8.91 6.40 -2.35
CA LEU A 22 9.42 7.20 -3.47
C LEU A 22 8.34 8.13 -4.03
N LEU A 23 7.10 7.67 -4.13
CA LEU A 23 5.97 8.48 -4.59
C LEU A 23 5.69 9.63 -3.63
N ALA A 24 5.65 9.35 -2.33
CA ALA A 24 5.47 10.36 -1.29
C ALA A 24 6.58 11.41 -1.31
N GLU A 25 7.85 10.99 -1.40
CA GLU A 25 9.00 11.88 -1.51
C GLU A 25 8.93 12.80 -2.75
N ARG A 26 8.56 12.23 -3.90
CA ARG A 26 8.44 12.98 -5.17
C ARG A 26 7.33 14.03 -5.14
N LEU A 27 6.24 13.74 -4.42
CA LEU A 27 5.07 14.61 -4.32
C LEU A 27 5.14 15.58 -3.12
N GLY A 28 6.06 15.36 -2.16
CA GLY A 28 6.07 16.05 -0.87
C GLY A 28 4.87 15.65 0.00
N TRP A 29 4.39 14.41 -0.11
CA TRP A 29 3.22 13.86 0.57
C TRP A 29 3.61 12.96 1.74
N ASP A 30 2.65 12.63 2.62
CA ASP A 30 2.89 11.82 3.81
C ASP A 30 2.98 10.32 3.46
N PHE A 31 4.12 9.71 3.72
CA PHE A 31 4.25 8.25 3.63
C PHE A 31 3.72 7.57 4.89
N LEU A 32 2.89 6.54 4.70
CA LEU A 32 2.37 5.67 5.75
C LEU A 32 2.63 4.21 5.35
N ASP A 33 3.19 3.42 6.27
CA ASP A 33 3.26 1.96 6.10
C ASP A 33 2.22 1.30 7.01
N ALA A 34 1.33 0.52 6.43
CA ALA A 34 0.26 -0.14 7.18
C ALA A 34 0.80 -1.12 8.22
N ASP A 35 1.99 -1.68 8.00
CA ASP A 35 2.61 -2.62 8.92
C ASP A 35 2.99 -1.96 10.26
N ASP A 36 3.25 -0.65 10.27
CA ASP A 36 3.57 0.11 11.49
C ASP A 36 2.37 0.26 12.45
N PHE A 37 1.17 -0.08 12.00
CA PHE A 37 -0.09 0.09 12.75
C PHE A 37 -0.67 -1.21 13.30
N HIS A 38 0.03 -2.34 13.15
CA HIS A 38 -0.42 -3.60 13.75
C HIS A 38 -0.31 -3.57 15.27
N SER A 39 -1.30 -4.18 15.94
CA SER A 39 -1.24 -4.40 17.39
C SER A 39 -0.11 -5.37 17.76
N SER A 40 0.36 -5.31 19.01
CA SER A 40 1.35 -6.25 19.53
C SER A 40 0.94 -7.71 19.41
N GLU A 41 -0.38 -7.99 19.55
CA GLU A 41 -0.93 -9.34 19.36
C GLU A 41 -0.82 -9.80 17.91
N ASN A 42 -1.14 -8.92 16.96
CA ASN A 42 -1.01 -9.23 15.53
C ASN A 42 0.46 -9.44 15.15
N ILE A 43 1.36 -8.60 15.65
CA ILE A 43 2.81 -8.76 15.44
C ILE A 43 3.27 -10.11 15.96
N SER A 44 2.90 -10.48 17.21
CA SER A 44 3.27 -11.77 17.82
C SER A 44 2.75 -12.98 17.02
N LYS A 45 1.52 -12.89 16.47
CA LYS A 45 0.98 -13.93 15.57
C LYS A 45 1.81 -14.05 14.28
N MET A 46 2.12 -12.93 13.64
CA MET A 46 2.92 -12.93 12.42
C MET A 46 4.33 -13.47 12.63
N GLU A 47 4.99 -13.11 13.74
CA GLU A 47 6.31 -13.63 14.12
C GLU A 47 6.27 -15.15 14.39
N ALA A 48 5.18 -15.65 14.97
CA ALA A 48 4.96 -17.08 15.15
C ALA A 48 4.55 -17.81 13.87
N GLY A 49 4.43 -17.11 12.74
CA GLY A 49 3.99 -17.68 11.46
C GLY A 49 2.50 -18.01 11.42
N ILE A 50 1.71 -17.45 12.32
CA ILE A 50 0.25 -17.65 12.39
C ILE A 50 -0.42 -16.60 11.50
N PRO A 51 -1.20 -17.00 10.48
CA PRO A 51 -1.92 -16.06 9.63
C PRO A 51 -2.96 -15.27 10.43
N LEU A 52 -3.05 -13.97 10.19
CA LEU A 52 -4.10 -13.14 10.76
C LEU A 52 -5.46 -13.48 10.15
N SER A 53 -6.48 -13.61 10.99
CA SER A 53 -7.88 -13.74 10.57
C SER A 53 -8.46 -12.39 10.12
N ASP A 54 -9.65 -12.40 9.51
CA ASP A 54 -10.36 -11.17 9.17
C ASP A 54 -10.76 -10.37 10.42
N SER A 55 -11.04 -11.06 11.54
CA SER A 55 -11.31 -10.44 12.84
C SER A 55 -10.07 -9.77 13.46
N ASP A 56 -8.88 -10.36 13.29
CA ASP A 56 -7.62 -9.74 13.71
C ASP A 56 -7.32 -8.46 12.92
N ARG A 57 -7.69 -8.44 11.63
CA ARG A 57 -7.45 -7.29 10.75
C ARG A 57 -8.48 -6.17 10.91
N ALA A 58 -9.68 -6.46 11.39
CA ALA A 58 -10.75 -5.48 11.43
C ALA A 58 -10.41 -4.21 12.23
N PRO A 59 -9.85 -4.28 13.47
CA PRO A 59 -9.42 -3.10 14.21
C PRO A 59 -8.27 -2.34 13.53
N TRP A 60 -7.33 -3.07 12.93
CA TRP A 60 -6.20 -2.50 12.20
C TRP A 60 -6.65 -1.73 10.96
N LEU A 61 -7.59 -2.27 10.17
CA LEU A 61 -8.16 -1.58 9.02
C LEU A 61 -8.95 -0.33 9.42
N ALA A 62 -9.68 -0.38 10.55
CA ALA A 62 -10.37 0.79 11.08
C ALA A 62 -9.39 1.90 11.46
N LEU A 63 -8.30 1.56 12.16
CA LEU A 63 -7.25 2.51 12.52
C LEU A 63 -6.57 3.14 11.29
N LEU A 64 -6.31 2.35 10.25
CA LEU A 64 -5.75 2.87 9.00
C LEU A 64 -6.73 3.82 8.30
N ASN A 65 -8.02 3.49 8.26
CA ASN A 65 -9.03 4.37 7.69
C ASN A 65 -9.15 5.69 8.48
N GLU A 66 -9.19 5.65 9.81
CA GLU A 66 -9.16 6.86 10.66
C GLU A 66 -7.92 7.72 10.38
N LYS A 67 -6.77 7.08 10.19
CA LYS A 67 -5.52 7.76 9.85
C LYS A 67 -5.58 8.45 8.49
N LEU A 68 -6.16 7.79 7.49
CA LEU A 68 -6.38 8.37 6.16
C LEU A 68 -7.32 9.59 6.25
N ILE A 69 -8.47 9.44 6.92
CA ILE A 69 -9.45 10.52 7.11
C ILE A 69 -8.81 11.71 7.82
N SER A 70 -8.12 11.49 8.95
CA SER A 70 -7.49 12.56 9.72
C SER A 70 -6.38 13.29 8.94
N THR A 71 -5.62 12.56 8.14
CA THR A 71 -4.57 13.15 7.28
C THR A 71 -5.19 14.05 6.21
N LEU A 72 -6.24 13.56 5.53
CA LEU A 72 -6.96 14.32 4.51
C LEU A 72 -7.67 15.55 5.10
N ALA A 73 -8.31 15.40 6.27
CA ALA A 73 -8.98 16.50 6.96
C ALA A 73 -8.01 17.61 7.42
N ALA A 74 -6.75 17.27 7.69
CA ALA A 74 -5.68 18.21 7.98
C ALA A 74 -5.11 18.90 6.71
N GLY A 75 -5.69 18.67 5.53
CA GLY A 75 -5.21 19.21 4.25
C GLY A 75 -3.91 18.57 3.77
N ARG A 76 -3.52 17.41 4.32
CA ARG A 76 -2.34 16.66 3.93
C ARG A 76 -2.73 15.50 3.01
N HIS A 77 -1.76 14.94 2.31
CA HIS A 77 -1.97 13.96 1.26
C HIS A 77 -1.29 12.64 1.62
N PRO A 78 -2.03 11.59 2.02
CA PRO A 78 -1.44 10.31 2.40
C PRO A 78 -1.04 9.46 1.19
N VAL A 79 0.09 8.75 1.30
CA VAL A 79 0.50 7.64 0.44
C VAL A 79 0.68 6.42 1.33
N LEU A 80 -0.34 5.55 1.37
CA LEU A 80 -0.37 4.36 2.21
C LEU A 80 0.13 3.13 1.45
N ALA A 81 1.15 2.45 1.98
CA ALA A 81 1.51 1.10 1.58
C ALA A 81 0.68 0.10 2.40
N CYS A 82 -0.16 -0.70 1.75
CA CYS A 82 -1.01 -1.71 2.42
C CYS A 82 -1.25 -2.88 1.48
N SER A 83 -1.23 -4.13 1.98
CA SER A 83 -1.51 -5.29 1.13
C SER A 83 -2.91 -5.25 0.51
N ALA A 84 -3.94 -4.89 1.27
CA ALA A 84 -5.33 -4.63 0.83
C ALA A 84 -5.89 -5.69 -0.15
N LEU A 85 -5.57 -6.99 0.10
CA LEU A 85 -5.77 -8.08 -0.87
C LEU A 85 -7.24 -8.36 -1.18
N LYS A 86 -8.14 -8.27 -0.18
CA LYS A 86 -9.56 -8.54 -0.36
C LYS A 86 -10.35 -7.26 -0.64
N GLU A 87 -11.42 -7.37 -1.41
CA GLU A 87 -12.35 -6.24 -1.66
C GLU A 87 -12.94 -5.68 -0.37
N SER A 88 -13.28 -6.55 0.58
CA SER A 88 -13.79 -6.15 1.89
C SER A 88 -12.81 -5.30 2.70
N TYR A 89 -11.48 -5.48 2.52
CA TYR A 89 -10.46 -4.65 3.16
C TYR A 89 -10.38 -3.28 2.47
N ARG A 90 -10.42 -3.27 1.14
CA ARG A 90 -10.42 -2.02 0.35
C ARG A 90 -11.65 -1.17 0.67
N THR A 91 -12.83 -1.78 0.73
CA THR A 91 -14.08 -1.10 1.12
C THR A 91 -13.93 -0.40 2.48
N LYS A 92 -13.29 -1.04 3.47
CA LYS A 92 -13.05 -0.42 4.78
C LYS A 92 -12.05 0.74 4.70
N LEU A 93 -10.97 0.59 3.93
CA LEU A 93 -9.96 1.65 3.78
C LEU A 93 -10.51 2.88 3.05
N PHE A 94 -11.43 2.69 2.11
CA PHE A 94 -12.05 3.77 1.34
C PHE A 94 -13.30 4.37 2.00
N HIS A 95 -13.75 3.82 3.13
CA HIS A 95 -14.96 4.30 3.81
C HIS A 95 -14.77 5.77 4.23
N GLU A 96 -15.71 6.62 3.83
CA GLU A 96 -15.72 8.07 4.12
C GLU A 96 -14.45 8.83 3.68
N THR A 97 -13.65 8.27 2.77
CA THR A 97 -12.50 8.96 2.19
C THR A 97 -12.84 9.45 0.77
N ASN A 98 -12.40 10.66 0.44
CA ASN A 98 -12.58 11.23 -0.88
C ASN A 98 -11.25 11.54 -1.56
N GLY A 99 -11.16 11.24 -2.86
CA GLY A 99 -9.96 11.56 -3.64
C GLY A 99 -8.79 10.62 -3.42
N LEU A 100 -8.99 9.44 -2.83
CA LEU A 100 -7.97 8.40 -2.79
C LEU A 100 -7.99 7.59 -4.10
N GLN A 101 -6.80 7.34 -4.66
CA GLN A 101 -6.61 6.46 -5.81
C GLN A 101 -5.91 5.18 -5.39
N LEU A 102 -6.42 4.04 -5.84
CA LEU A 102 -5.81 2.74 -5.63
C LEU A 102 -4.78 2.45 -6.72
N ILE A 103 -3.57 2.06 -6.31
CA ILE A 103 -2.49 1.60 -7.18
C ILE A 103 -2.24 0.12 -6.87
N TYR A 104 -2.35 -0.72 -7.88
CA TYR A 104 -2.09 -2.15 -7.74
C TYR A 104 -0.76 -2.52 -8.39
N LEU A 105 0.20 -2.94 -7.56
CA LEU A 105 1.49 -3.46 -8.00
C LEU A 105 1.33 -4.93 -8.39
N LYS A 106 1.18 -5.18 -9.70
CA LYS A 106 0.93 -6.52 -10.25
C LYS A 106 2.23 -7.20 -10.68
N GLY A 107 2.40 -8.43 -10.24
CA GLY A 107 3.50 -9.30 -10.66
C GLY A 107 3.13 -10.77 -10.53
N SER A 108 3.83 -11.64 -11.28
CA SER A 108 3.65 -13.08 -11.16
C SER A 108 4.25 -13.62 -9.85
N TYR A 109 3.74 -14.78 -9.42
CA TYR A 109 4.28 -15.49 -8.27
C TYR A 109 5.81 -15.71 -8.41
N ASP A 110 6.25 -16.22 -9.55
CA ASP A 110 7.66 -16.55 -9.79
C ASP A 110 8.58 -15.33 -9.70
N LEU A 111 8.14 -14.21 -10.27
CA LEU A 111 8.89 -12.95 -10.20
C LEU A 111 9.03 -12.45 -8.76
N ILE A 112 7.93 -12.46 -8.01
CA ILE A 112 7.94 -12.02 -6.61
C ILE A 112 8.74 -12.97 -5.74
N TRP A 113 8.56 -14.28 -5.94
CA TRP A 113 9.32 -15.30 -5.23
C TRP A 113 10.82 -15.17 -5.48
N SER A 114 11.26 -14.96 -6.73
CA SER A 114 12.67 -14.74 -7.07
C SER A 114 13.27 -13.53 -6.35
N ARG A 115 12.49 -12.47 -6.15
CA ARG A 115 12.92 -11.27 -5.42
C ARG A 115 13.02 -11.49 -3.91
N ILE A 116 12.05 -12.19 -3.33
CA ILE A 116 12.02 -12.47 -1.89
C ILE A 116 13.14 -13.42 -1.50
N SER A 117 13.35 -14.49 -2.28
CA SER A 117 14.36 -15.52 -2.00
C SER A 117 15.80 -15.00 -2.07
N GLN A 118 16.04 -13.90 -2.78
CA GLN A 118 17.35 -13.26 -2.87
C GLN A 118 17.63 -12.27 -1.73
N ARG A 119 16.62 -11.89 -0.93
CA ARG A 119 16.79 -10.95 0.18
C ARG A 119 17.42 -11.66 1.39
N LYS A 120 18.60 -11.21 1.82
CA LYS A 120 19.22 -11.67 3.07
C LYS A 120 18.37 -11.21 4.27
N GLY A 121 18.00 -12.15 5.14
CA GLY A 121 17.29 -11.84 6.39
C GLY A 121 15.76 -11.78 6.31
N HIS A 122 15.14 -12.07 5.17
CA HIS A 122 13.69 -12.20 5.06
C HIS A 122 13.29 -13.67 4.93
N TYR A 123 12.74 -14.21 6.01
CA TYR A 123 12.18 -15.57 6.06
C TYR A 123 10.70 -15.56 5.68
N MET A 124 10.39 -15.25 4.41
CA MET A 124 9.05 -15.56 3.91
C MET A 124 9.04 -16.99 3.37
N LYS A 125 8.19 -17.83 3.93
CA LYS A 125 8.00 -19.20 3.43
C LYS A 125 7.19 -19.15 2.12
N PRO A 126 7.45 -20.06 1.15
CA PRO A 126 6.69 -20.12 -0.12
C PRO A 126 5.17 -20.21 0.11
N GLU A 127 4.76 -20.96 1.14
CA GLU A 127 3.36 -21.15 1.51
C GLU A 127 2.68 -19.82 1.89
N MET A 128 3.40 -18.93 2.57
CA MET A 128 2.87 -17.61 2.94
C MET A 128 2.65 -16.73 1.71
N LEU A 129 3.54 -16.75 0.73
CA LEU A 129 3.35 -16.02 -0.51
C LEU A 129 2.18 -16.62 -1.30
N ARG A 130 2.08 -17.94 -1.37
CA ARG A 130 0.99 -18.64 -2.05
C ARG A 130 -0.37 -18.28 -1.45
N SER A 131 -0.48 -18.29 -0.11
CA SER A 131 -1.72 -17.90 0.57
C SER A 131 -2.13 -16.46 0.30
N GLN A 132 -1.17 -15.55 0.07
CA GLN A 132 -1.50 -14.18 -0.31
C GLN A 132 -2.02 -14.08 -1.74
N PHE A 133 -1.48 -14.87 -2.68
CA PHE A 133 -2.01 -14.94 -4.04
C PHE A 133 -3.42 -15.57 -4.06
N GLU A 134 -3.67 -16.56 -3.22
CA GLU A 134 -5.01 -17.19 -3.06
C GLU A 134 -6.03 -16.22 -2.46
N ALA A 135 -5.58 -15.34 -1.54
CA ALA A 135 -6.42 -14.33 -0.92
C ALA A 135 -6.59 -13.06 -1.78
N LEU A 136 -5.80 -12.91 -2.83
CA LEU A 136 -5.81 -11.73 -3.68
C LEU A 136 -7.06 -11.72 -4.58
N GLU A 137 -7.94 -10.79 -4.31
CA GLU A 137 -9.04 -10.40 -5.20
C GLU A 137 -8.54 -9.21 -6.03
N GLU A 138 -8.28 -9.43 -7.33
CA GLU A 138 -7.77 -8.36 -8.19
C GLU A 138 -8.74 -7.16 -8.20
N PRO A 139 -8.24 -5.94 -7.94
CA PRO A 139 -9.11 -4.77 -7.81
C PRO A 139 -9.64 -4.31 -9.17
N VAL A 140 -10.90 -3.90 -9.21
CA VAL A 140 -11.51 -3.23 -10.35
C VAL A 140 -11.29 -1.71 -10.21
N GLY A 141 -10.91 -1.05 -11.30
CA GLY A 141 -10.75 0.41 -11.33
C GLY A 141 -9.45 0.94 -10.67
N ALA A 142 -8.54 0.06 -10.27
CA ALA A 142 -7.23 0.47 -9.80
C ALA A 142 -6.30 0.85 -10.96
N LEU A 143 -5.34 1.74 -10.68
CA LEU A 143 -4.21 1.97 -11.57
C LEU A 143 -3.23 0.80 -11.42
N VAL A 144 -3.15 -0.06 -12.42
CA VAL A 144 -2.32 -1.28 -12.39
C VAL A 144 -0.91 -0.97 -12.88
N MET A 145 0.09 -1.28 -12.04
CA MET A 145 1.51 -1.11 -12.35
C MET A 145 2.22 -2.46 -12.42
N ASP A 146 2.93 -2.68 -13.52
CA ASP A 146 3.75 -3.88 -13.70
C ASP A 146 5.06 -3.74 -12.89
N ILE A 147 5.27 -4.65 -11.94
CA ILE A 147 6.48 -4.61 -11.09
C ILE A 147 7.76 -5.03 -11.81
N ARG A 148 7.72 -5.43 -13.10
CA ARG A 148 8.93 -5.61 -13.90
C ARG A 148 9.67 -4.30 -14.14
N LEU A 149 8.94 -3.18 -14.13
CA LEU A 149 9.52 -1.84 -14.17
C LEU A 149 10.32 -1.55 -12.89
N ALA A 150 11.33 -0.70 -13.01
CA ALA A 150 12.04 -0.19 -11.84
C ALA A 150 11.11 0.71 -10.98
N PRO A 151 11.30 0.77 -9.64
CA PRO A 151 10.44 1.58 -8.77
C PRO A 151 10.30 3.05 -9.21
N LYS A 152 11.37 3.65 -9.74
CA LYS A 152 11.34 5.03 -10.27
C LYS A 152 10.44 5.16 -11.49
N GLU A 153 10.49 4.20 -12.41
CA GLU A 153 9.65 4.16 -13.61
C GLU A 153 8.18 3.99 -13.24
N ILE A 154 7.88 3.14 -12.24
CA ILE A 154 6.53 2.99 -11.69
C ILE A 154 6.02 4.31 -11.15
N VAL A 155 6.82 5.02 -10.35
CA VAL A 155 6.45 6.32 -9.78
C VAL A 155 6.23 7.36 -10.87
N ASP A 156 7.08 7.43 -11.88
CA ASP A 156 6.94 8.36 -13.01
C ASP A 156 5.63 8.09 -13.77
N GLU A 157 5.26 6.83 -13.98
CA GLU A 157 4.02 6.45 -14.66
C GLU A 157 2.77 6.76 -13.82
N ILE A 158 2.84 6.54 -12.49
CA ILE A 158 1.76 6.93 -11.56
C ILE A 158 1.52 8.45 -11.65
N ILE A 159 2.58 9.24 -11.55
CA ILE A 159 2.51 10.71 -11.58
C ILE A 159 1.92 11.20 -12.92
N LYS A 160 2.35 10.62 -14.03
CA LYS A 160 1.88 10.96 -15.37
C LYS A 160 0.41 10.62 -15.60
N THR A 161 -0.06 9.51 -15.02
CA THR A 161 -1.40 8.97 -15.27
C THR A 161 -2.45 9.51 -14.29
N SER A 162 -2.02 9.91 -13.08
CA SER A 162 -2.92 10.36 -12.03
C SER A 162 -3.25 11.85 -12.17
N ASN A 163 -4.53 12.18 -11.96
CA ASN A 163 -5.02 13.56 -12.02
C ASN A 163 -5.01 14.20 -10.63
N PHE A 164 -3.87 14.71 -10.19
CA PHE A 164 -3.75 15.46 -8.95
C PHE A 164 -3.43 16.94 -9.22
N ASN A 165 -3.72 17.81 -8.23
CA ASN A 165 -3.47 19.24 -8.38
C ASN A 165 -1.97 19.53 -8.13
N PRO A 166 -1.20 20.01 -9.13
CA PRO A 166 0.23 20.34 -8.94
C PRO A 166 0.48 21.42 -7.88
N SER A 167 -0.50 22.26 -7.58
CA SER A 167 -0.40 23.30 -6.55
C SER A 167 -0.26 22.73 -5.13
N SER A 168 -0.59 21.45 -4.92
CA SER A 168 -0.34 20.76 -3.65
C SER A 168 1.13 20.39 -3.42
N LEU A 169 1.99 20.56 -4.44
CA LEU A 169 3.42 20.25 -4.39
C LEU A 169 4.27 21.39 -3.74
N SER A 170 3.72 22.57 -3.50
CA SER A 170 4.51 23.77 -3.18
C SER A 170 4.43 24.28 -1.74
N SER A 171 3.72 23.62 -0.83
CA SER A 171 3.45 24.18 0.51
C SER A 171 4.34 23.66 1.65
N GLN A 172 5.39 22.89 1.36
CA GLN A 172 6.35 22.49 2.41
C GLN A 172 7.80 22.74 1.97
N LYS A 173 8.24 24.03 2.01
CA LYS A 173 9.65 24.30 2.27
C LYS A 173 9.84 24.24 3.79
N PRO A 174 10.76 23.43 4.32
CA PRO A 174 11.13 23.52 5.72
C PRO A 174 11.86 24.84 5.96
N THR A 175 11.41 25.60 6.95
CA THR A 175 12.20 26.63 7.63
C THR A 175 13.23 25.97 8.53
#